data_e4ebf294d8064aed204556b2a043f1ca
#
_entry.id   e4ebf294d8064aed204556b2a043f1ca
#
_cell.length_a   1.000
_cell.length_b   1.000
_cell.length_c   1.000
_cell.angle_alpha   90.00
_cell.angle_beta   90.00
_cell.angle_gamma   90.00
#
_symmetry.space_group_name_H-M   'P 1'
#
loop_
_entity.id
_entity.type
_entity.pdbx_description
1 polymer ?
#
loop_
_entity_poly.entity_id
_entity_poly.type
_entity_poly.pdbx_seq_one_letter_code
_entity_poly.pdbx_strand_id
1 'polypeptide(L)'
;MISKDQISALILAGGRAQRMGGIDKGLIPFHGKPLIESAIARLKNQVGPILINANRNITKYASYGYPVLMDETVDFSGPLAGFSIGMKNCKTPFLLTSPCDSPLLPTDLAAKMVVELESGPFDLVYASTKEDNGKIWAQPVFCLMRSSLEDSLNTFLATGELKIDRWFQALQSSTVIFDDAQAFANVNTPEELQALEEATQ
;
A
#
# COMPACT_ATOMS: atom_id res chain seq x y z
N MET A 1 -4.22 21.87 -6.75
CA MET A 1 -3.36 20.70 -7.10
C MET A 1 -2.71 20.19 -5.83
N ILE A 2 -2.97 18.94 -5.49
CA ILE A 2 -2.43 18.28 -4.28
C ILE A 2 -0.92 18.14 -4.45
N SER A 3 -0.15 18.71 -3.50
CA SER A 3 1.32 18.58 -3.50
C SER A 3 1.75 17.32 -2.75
N LYS A 4 2.98 16.84 -3.03
CA LYS A 4 3.54 15.66 -2.34
C LYS A 4 3.57 15.82 -0.81
N ASP A 5 3.77 17.03 -0.30
CA ASP A 5 3.85 17.31 1.14
C ASP A 5 2.48 17.20 1.84
N GLN A 6 1.40 17.14 1.08
CA GLN A 6 0.03 16.90 1.54
C GLN A 6 -0.33 15.40 1.55
N ILE A 7 0.60 14.52 1.15
CA ILE A 7 0.39 13.09 1.06
C ILE A 7 1.37 12.38 2.01
N SER A 8 0.86 11.61 2.96
CA SER A 8 1.66 10.61 3.69
C SER A 8 1.59 9.27 2.97
N ALA A 9 2.68 8.52 2.92
CA ALA A 9 2.62 7.12 2.50
C ALA A 9 2.54 6.20 3.71
N LEU A 10 1.77 5.12 3.59
CA LEU A 10 1.74 4.00 4.51
C LEU A 10 2.22 2.73 3.80
N ILE A 11 3.35 2.19 4.22
CA ILE A 11 3.84 0.91 3.71
C ILE A 11 3.31 -0.21 4.61
N LEU A 12 2.52 -1.11 4.04
CA LEU A 12 1.90 -2.22 4.75
C LEU A 12 2.86 -3.41 4.81
N ALA A 13 3.40 -3.69 5.98
CA ALA A 13 4.30 -4.81 6.27
C ALA A 13 3.72 -5.77 7.34
N GLY A 14 2.46 -5.60 7.74
CA GLY A 14 1.81 -6.32 8.85
C GLY A 14 1.30 -7.74 8.54
N GLY A 15 1.56 -8.31 7.36
CA GLY A 15 1.01 -9.59 6.94
C GLY A 15 1.44 -10.79 7.78
N ARG A 16 0.59 -11.87 7.85
CA ARG A 16 0.84 -13.08 8.65
C ARG A 16 1.99 -13.97 8.14
N ALA A 17 2.55 -13.71 6.94
CA ALA A 17 3.70 -14.38 6.32
C ALA A 17 3.69 -15.94 6.33
N GLN A 18 2.51 -16.56 6.42
CA GLN A 18 2.37 -18.02 6.58
C GLN A 18 2.96 -18.83 5.41
N ARG A 19 2.90 -18.29 4.19
CA ARG A 19 3.35 -18.99 2.96
C ARG A 19 4.86 -18.94 2.73
N MET A 20 5.58 -18.04 3.39
CA MET A 20 7.04 -17.89 3.31
C MET A 20 7.76 -18.45 4.56
N GLY A 21 7.25 -19.52 5.14
CA GLY A 21 7.87 -20.16 6.31
C GLY A 21 7.92 -19.27 7.57
N GLY A 22 7.02 -18.29 7.69
CA GLY A 22 6.99 -17.34 8.81
C GLY A 22 7.96 -16.16 8.68
N ILE A 23 8.73 -16.08 7.60
CA ILE A 23 9.64 -14.96 7.33
C ILE A 23 8.80 -13.71 7.02
N ASP A 24 9.21 -12.57 7.59
CA ASP A 24 8.58 -11.29 7.35
C ASP A 24 8.89 -10.82 5.93
N LYS A 25 7.86 -10.68 5.08
CA LYS A 25 8.01 -10.40 3.65
C LYS A 25 8.81 -9.14 3.37
N GLY A 26 8.55 -8.06 4.12
CA GLY A 26 9.26 -6.80 3.93
C GLY A 26 10.76 -6.89 4.19
N LEU A 27 11.22 -7.93 4.91
CA LEU A 27 12.63 -8.15 5.23
C LEU A 27 13.32 -9.18 4.32
N ILE A 28 12.61 -9.77 3.36
CA ILE A 28 13.18 -10.68 2.37
C ILE A 28 14.11 -9.89 1.44
N PRO A 29 15.34 -10.39 1.17
CA PRO A 29 16.25 -9.74 0.23
C PRO A 29 15.73 -9.81 -1.22
N PHE A 30 15.75 -8.69 -1.91
CA PHE A 30 15.54 -8.51 -3.34
C PHE A 30 16.76 -7.74 -3.87
N HIS A 31 17.53 -8.31 -4.80
CA HIS A 31 18.85 -7.79 -5.20
C HIS A 31 19.73 -7.42 -4.00
N GLY A 32 19.74 -8.27 -2.97
CA GLY A 32 20.56 -8.10 -1.77
C GLY A 32 20.07 -7.05 -0.77
N LYS A 33 18.91 -6.41 -0.99
CA LYS A 33 18.31 -5.43 -0.08
C LYS A 33 16.89 -5.86 0.32
N PRO A 34 16.47 -5.67 1.58
CA PRO A 34 15.10 -5.96 2.00
C PRO A 34 14.04 -5.28 1.10
N LEU A 35 12.95 -6.00 0.78
CA LEU A 35 11.85 -5.51 -0.07
C LEU A 35 11.32 -4.14 0.38
N ILE A 36 11.23 -3.91 1.69
CA ILE A 36 10.78 -2.63 2.25
C ILE A 36 11.66 -1.46 1.80
N GLU A 37 12.97 -1.67 1.61
CA GLU A 37 13.88 -0.61 1.15
C GLU A 37 13.56 -0.17 -0.28
N SER A 38 13.15 -1.11 -1.14
CA SER A 38 12.69 -0.80 -2.49
C SER A 38 11.41 0.02 -2.48
N ALA A 39 10.43 -0.36 -1.65
CA ALA A 39 9.20 0.41 -1.48
C ALA A 39 9.48 1.83 -0.97
N ILE A 40 10.31 1.98 0.06
CA ILE A 40 10.74 3.29 0.60
C ILE A 40 11.44 4.13 -0.49
N ALA A 41 12.40 3.54 -1.20
CA ALA A 41 13.17 4.25 -2.22
C ALA A 41 12.29 4.82 -3.34
N ARG A 42 11.23 4.07 -3.74
CA ARG A 42 10.29 4.49 -4.78
C ARG A 42 9.26 5.51 -4.29
N LEU A 43 8.83 5.44 -3.03
CA LEU A 43 7.82 6.36 -2.46
C LEU A 43 8.42 7.70 -1.99
N LYS A 44 9.63 7.72 -1.46
CA LYS A 44 10.22 8.91 -0.79
C LYS A 44 10.25 10.20 -1.61
N ASN A 45 10.26 10.08 -2.94
CA ASN A 45 10.26 11.25 -3.83
C ASN A 45 8.85 11.65 -4.28
N GLN A 46 7.84 10.81 -4.03
CA GLN A 46 6.46 10.99 -4.47
C GLN A 46 5.57 11.60 -3.38
N VAL A 47 5.98 11.45 -2.11
CA VAL A 47 5.18 11.84 -0.93
C VAL A 47 6.02 12.66 0.05
N GLY A 48 5.38 13.24 1.05
CA GLY A 48 6.03 13.85 2.22
C GLY A 48 6.39 12.77 3.26
N PRO A 49 5.65 12.65 4.39
CA PRO A 49 5.93 11.66 5.42
C PRO A 49 5.72 10.22 4.92
N ILE A 50 6.53 9.30 5.46
CA ILE A 50 6.33 7.85 5.29
C ILE A 50 6.08 7.24 6.66
N LEU A 51 5.11 6.33 6.73
CA LEU A 51 4.74 5.50 7.88
C LEU A 51 4.89 4.04 7.48
N ILE A 52 5.27 3.18 8.41
CA ILE A 52 5.35 1.73 8.20
C ILE A 52 4.34 1.07 9.14
N ASN A 53 3.44 0.25 8.62
CA ASN A 53 2.56 -0.58 9.42
C ASN A 53 3.19 -1.98 9.54
N ALA A 54 3.53 -2.39 10.76
CA ALA A 54 4.11 -3.70 11.04
C ALA A 54 3.74 -4.19 12.43
N ASN A 55 3.45 -5.50 12.56
CA ASN A 55 3.09 -6.14 13.83
C ASN A 55 4.20 -7.04 14.38
N ARG A 56 5.32 -7.16 13.65
CA ARG A 56 6.50 -7.94 14.01
C ARG A 56 7.76 -7.20 13.62
N ASN A 57 8.91 -7.62 14.14
CA ASN A 57 10.22 -7.04 13.79
C ASN A 57 10.26 -5.51 13.90
N ILE A 58 9.50 -4.93 14.84
CA ILE A 58 9.29 -3.47 15.01
C ILE A 58 10.61 -2.72 15.07
N THR A 59 11.57 -3.22 15.86
CA THR A 59 12.91 -2.60 15.99
C THR A 59 13.65 -2.58 14.65
N LYS A 60 13.51 -3.63 13.83
CA LYS A 60 14.14 -3.68 12.51
C LYS A 60 13.49 -2.67 11.56
N TYR A 61 12.15 -2.58 11.54
CA TYR A 61 11.47 -1.57 10.72
C TYR A 61 11.77 -0.14 11.18
N ALA A 62 11.84 0.10 12.49
CA ALA A 62 12.20 1.42 13.03
C ALA A 62 13.63 1.84 12.65
N SER A 63 14.55 0.90 12.41
CA SER A 63 15.92 1.19 11.98
C SER A 63 16.02 1.83 10.60
N TYR A 64 14.95 1.82 9.79
CA TYR A 64 14.87 2.57 8.53
C TYR A 64 14.58 4.08 8.72
N GLY A 65 14.35 4.54 9.96
CA GLY A 65 14.18 5.95 10.29
C GLY A 65 12.77 6.49 10.10
N TYR A 66 11.77 5.62 9.95
CA TYR A 66 10.36 5.99 9.80
C TYR A 66 9.52 5.51 10.99
N PRO A 67 8.43 6.22 11.37
CA PRO A 67 7.51 5.76 12.39
C PRO A 67 6.91 4.39 12.03
N VAL A 68 6.90 3.47 12.99
CA VAL A 68 6.30 2.14 12.84
C VAL A 68 5.01 2.08 13.65
N LEU A 69 3.92 1.73 12.99
CA LEU A 69 2.58 1.64 13.55
C LEU A 69 2.19 0.16 13.68
N MET A 70 1.64 -0.21 14.83
CA MET A 70 1.11 -1.55 15.08
C MET A 70 -0.42 -1.51 15.02
N ASP A 71 -1.03 -2.57 14.48
CA ASP A 71 -2.48 -2.71 14.50
C ASP A 71 -2.99 -2.74 15.96
N GLU A 72 -4.08 -2.03 16.23
CA GLU A 72 -4.65 -1.94 17.59
C GLU A 72 -5.39 -3.21 18.01
N THR A 73 -5.89 -3.98 17.04
CA THR A 73 -6.68 -5.18 17.29
C THR A 73 -6.07 -6.39 16.60
N VAL A 74 -6.01 -7.50 17.32
CA VAL A 74 -5.52 -8.80 16.80
C VAL A 74 -6.57 -9.42 15.86
N ASP A 75 -7.81 -8.97 15.93
CA ASP A 75 -8.97 -9.55 15.25
C ASP A 75 -9.15 -9.05 13.81
N PHE A 76 -8.64 -7.88 13.48
CA PHE A 76 -8.66 -7.37 12.12
C PHE A 76 -7.47 -7.91 11.33
N SER A 77 -7.72 -8.99 10.60
CA SER A 77 -6.72 -9.51 9.67
C SER A 77 -6.98 -8.94 8.28
N GLY A 78 -5.98 -8.22 7.74
CA GLY A 78 -6.05 -7.71 6.38
C GLY A 78 -5.61 -6.26 6.25
N PRO A 79 -5.55 -5.74 5.01
CA PRO A 79 -5.00 -4.41 4.75
C PRO A 79 -5.83 -3.26 5.36
N LEU A 80 -7.13 -3.45 5.60
CA LEU A 80 -7.99 -2.41 6.19
C LEU A 80 -7.61 -2.07 7.64
N ALA A 81 -7.07 -3.01 8.43
CA ALA A 81 -6.51 -2.71 9.74
C ALA A 81 -5.34 -1.73 9.64
N GLY A 82 -4.42 -1.99 8.70
CA GLY A 82 -3.34 -1.07 8.39
C GLY A 82 -3.84 0.29 7.91
N PHE A 83 -4.88 0.34 7.08
CA PHE A 83 -5.48 1.61 6.63
C PHE A 83 -6.02 2.42 7.82
N SER A 84 -6.74 1.79 8.75
CA SER A 84 -7.29 2.45 9.93
C SER A 84 -6.20 3.07 10.80
N ILE A 85 -5.18 2.28 11.18
CA ILE A 85 -4.07 2.81 11.99
C ILE A 85 -3.25 3.85 11.24
N GLY A 86 -3.11 3.71 9.91
CA GLY A 86 -2.48 4.69 9.04
C GLY A 86 -3.21 6.02 9.04
N MET A 87 -4.54 6.04 8.83
CA MET A 87 -5.35 7.27 8.85
C MET A 87 -5.32 7.94 10.22
N LYS A 88 -5.47 7.18 11.30
CA LYS A 88 -5.39 7.68 12.67
C LYS A 88 -4.09 8.44 12.98
N ASN A 89 -2.98 8.01 12.38
CA ASN A 89 -1.66 8.62 12.61
C ASN A 89 -1.21 9.56 11.47
N CYS A 90 -1.99 9.67 10.40
CA CYS A 90 -1.70 10.52 9.27
C CYS A 90 -1.83 12.00 9.66
N LYS A 91 -0.76 12.78 9.42
CA LYS A 91 -0.73 14.22 9.69
C LYS A 91 -1.06 15.08 8.46
N THR A 92 -1.27 14.44 7.31
CA THR A 92 -1.53 15.11 6.03
C THR A 92 -2.97 14.85 5.58
N PRO A 93 -3.54 15.69 4.69
CA PRO A 93 -4.90 15.51 4.19
C PRO A 93 -5.14 14.19 3.44
N PHE A 94 -4.07 13.58 2.92
CA PHE A 94 -4.16 12.38 2.08
C PHE A 94 -3.21 11.30 2.56
N LEU A 95 -3.65 10.04 2.44
CA LEU A 95 -2.87 8.84 2.72
C LEU A 95 -2.76 8.00 1.45
N LEU A 96 -1.52 7.72 1.02
CA LEU A 96 -1.21 6.77 -0.04
C LEU A 96 -0.77 5.45 0.60
N THR A 97 -1.44 4.36 0.28
CA THR A 97 -1.07 3.03 0.77
C THR A 97 -0.34 2.21 -0.29
N SER A 98 0.58 1.37 0.15
CA SER A 98 1.34 0.45 -0.69
C SER A 98 1.75 -0.78 0.12
N PRO A 99 1.75 -1.98 -0.44
CA PRO A 99 2.35 -3.14 0.22
C PRO A 99 3.88 -3.04 0.21
N CYS A 100 4.53 -3.72 1.16
CA CYS A 100 6.00 -3.78 1.24
C CYS A 100 6.64 -4.78 0.26
N ASP A 101 5.84 -5.66 -0.32
CA ASP A 101 6.27 -6.79 -1.17
C ASP A 101 6.09 -6.54 -2.67
N SER A 102 5.95 -5.28 -3.09
CA SER A 102 5.93 -4.84 -4.49
C SER A 102 7.14 -3.94 -4.78
N PRO A 103 8.32 -4.52 -5.02
CA PRO A 103 9.56 -3.75 -5.11
C PRO A 103 9.66 -2.84 -6.34
N LEU A 104 8.83 -3.08 -7.34
CA LEU A 104 8.83 -2.34 -8.61
C LEU A 104 7.74 -1.26 -8.69
N LEU A 105 7.02 -0.95 -7.59
CA LEU A 105 5.91 0.00 -7.61
C LEU A 105 6.25 1.26 -8.43
N PRO A 106 5.28 1.83 -9.20
CA PRO A 106 5.56 2.93 -10.13
C PRO A 106 6.11 4.17 -9.42
N THR A 107 7.09 4.83 -10.04
CA THR A 107 7.68 6.07 -9.51
C THR A 107 6.81 7.30 -9.76
N ASP A 108 5.72 7.15 -10.48
CA ASP A 108 4.69 8.17 -10.76
C ASP A 108 3.31 7.81 -10.16
N LEU A 109 3.27 6.83 -9.25
CA LEU A 109 2.03 6.33 -8.62
C LEU A 109 1.20 7.46 -8.01
N ALA A 110 1.82 8.26 -7.11
CA ALA A 110 1.12 9.35 -6.44
C ALA A 110 0.65 10.42 -7.43
N ALA A 111 1.48 10.79 -8.41
CA ALA A 111 1.14 11.83 -9.39
C ALA A 111 -0.08 11.44 -10.24
N LYS A 112 -0.13 10.21 -10.75
CA LYS A 112 -1.27 9.71 -11.53
C LYS A 112 -2.54 9.62 -10.69
N MET A 113 -2.41 9.15 -9.42
CA MET A 113 -3.56 9.07 -8.53
C MET A 113 -4.09 10.45 -8.11
N VAL A 114 -3.21 11.45 -7.94
CA VAL A 114 -3.63 12.83 -7.65
C VAL A 114 -4.44 13.40 -8.82
N VAL A 115 -4.00 13.21 -10.05
CA VAL A 115 -4.73 13.68 -11.23
C VAL A 115 -6.14 13.13 -11.27
N GLU A 116 -6.30 11.84 -11.01
CA GLU A 116 -7.61 11.19 -10.99
C GLU A 116 -8.45 11.66 -9.78
N LEU A 117 -7.85 11.77 -8.59
CA LEU A 117 -8.57 12.22 -7.40
C LEU A 117 -9.11 13.65 -7.54
N GLU A 118 -8.39 14.52 -8.26
CA GLU A 118 -8.81 15.91 -8.54
C GLU A 118 -9.78 16.01 -9.73
N SER A 119 -9.97 14.96 -10.53
CA SER A 119 -10.85 14.97 -11.70
C SER A 119 -12.34 14.91 -11.36
N GLY A 120 -12.69 14.54 -10.13
CA GLY A 120 -14.07 14.38 -9.69
C GLY A 120 -14.25 14.49 -8.18
N PRO A 121 -15.46 14.28 -7.67
CA PRO A 121 -15.77 14.35 -6.24
C PRO A 121 -15.38 13.05 -5.51
N PHE A 122 -14.18 12.55 -5.76
CA PHE A 122 -13.73 11.27 -5.23
C PHE A 122 -13.23 11.38 -3.79
N ASP A 123 -13.57 10.39 -2.99
CA ASP A 123 -13.06 10.17 -1.63
C ASP A 123 -11.71 9.46 -1.67
N LEU A 124 -11.57 8.53 -2.62
CA LEU A 124 -10.38 7.75 -2.84
C LEU A 124 -10.22 7.32 -4.31
N VAL A 125 -8.97 7.00 -4.66
CA VAL A 125 -8.60 6.45 -5.96
C VAL A 125 -7.66 5.26 -5.73
N TYR A 126 -7.85 4.16 -6.44
CA TYR A 126 -6.98 2.99 -6.35
C TYR A 126 -6.40 2.60 -7.71
N ALA A 127 -5.29 1.87 -7.69
CA ALA A 127 -4.66 1.39 -8.92
C ALA A 127 -5.41 0.19 -9.50
N SER A 128 -5.39 0.09 -10.82
CA SER A 128 -5.73 -1.10 -11.58
C SER A 128 -4.66 -1.35 -12.64
N THR A 129 -4.44 -2.60 -12.99
CA THR A 129 -3.50 -3.01 -14.03
C THR A 129 -4.26 -3.61 -15.20
N LYS A 130 -3.76 -3.36 -16.42
CA LYS A 130 -4.30 -3.93 -17.63
C LYS A 130 -3.35 -4.97 -18.20
N GLU A 131 -3.82 -6.19 -18.41
CA GLU A 131 -3.10 -7.25 -19.10
C GLU A 131 -3.18 -7.10 -20.63
N ASP A 132 -2.28 -7.76 -21.35
CA ASP A 132 -2.22 -7.76 -22.83
C ASP A 132 -3.53 -8.21 -23.49
N ASN A 133 -4.28 -9.10 -22.83
CA ASN A 133 -5.60 -9.56 -23.27
C ASN A 133 -6.73 -8.51 -23.03
N GLY A 134 -6.38 -7.33 -22.51
CA GLY A 134 -7.31 -6.25 -22.20
C GLY A 134 -8.04 -6.38 -20.87
N LYS A 135 -7.80 -7.44 -20.09
CA LYS A 135 -8.41 -7.65 -18.78
C LYS A 135 -7.84 -6.69 -17.75
N ILE A 136 -8.73 -6.09 -16.95
CA ILE A 136 -8.35 -5.14 -15.89
C ILE A 136 -8.47 -5.83 -14.54
N TRP A 137 -7.41 -5.67 -13.73
CA TRP A 137 -7.34 -6.19 -12.37
C TRP A 137 -7.17 -5.06 -11.37
N ALA A 138 -8.03 -5.01 -10.38
CA ALA A 138 -7.91 -4.04 -9.29
C ALA A 138 -6.70 -4.35 -8.39
N GLN A 139 -5.99 -3.29 -8.01
CA GLN A 139 -4.87 -3.32 -7.07
C GLN A 139 -5.21 -2.46 -5.84
N PRO A 140 -6.24 -2.82 -5.04
CA PRO A 140 -6.88 -1.92 -4.08
C PRO A 140 -5.98 -1.56 -2.89
N VAL A 141 -4.89 -2.28 -2.67
CA VAL A 141 -3.90 -1.94 -1.64
C VAL A 141 -3.06 -0.72 -2.03
N PHE A 142 -2.94 -0.45 -3.33
CA PHE A 142 -2.37 0.80 -3.84
C PHE A 142 -3.50 1.83 -3.99
N CYS A 143 -3.70 2.61 -2.95
CA CYS A 143 -4.82 3.53 -2.85
C CYS A 143 -4.38 4.88 -2.31
N LEU A 144 -4.82 5.97 -2.96
CA LEU A 144 -4.74 7.34 -2.46
C LEU A 144 -6.11 7.74 -1.94
N MET A 145 -6.20 8.09 -0.66
CA MET A 145 -7.47 8.38 0.00
C MET A 145 -7.37 9.63 0.88
N ARG A 146 -8.52 10.26 1.15
CA ARG A 146 -8.61 11.31 2.15
C ARG A 146 -8.40 10.72 3.55
N SER A 147 -7.55 11.33 4.36
CA SER A 147 -7.33 10.88 5.76
C SER A 147 -8.58 11.03 6.63
N SER A 148 -9.51 11.91 6.25
CA SER A 148 -10.82 12.09 6.91
C SER A 148 -11.78 10.90 6.79
N LEU A 149 -11.43 9.86 6.03
CA LEU A 149 -12.24 8.64 5.92
C LEU A 149 -12.08 7.69 7.12
N GLU A 150 -11.29 8.05 8.15
CA GLU A 150 -11.04 7.22 9.32
C GLU A 150 -12.35 6.73 9.97
N ASP A 151 -13.29 7.64 10.25
CA ASP A 151 -14.57 7.28 10.89
C ASP A 151 -15.42 6.36 10.00
N SER A 152 -15.42 6.59 8.68
CA SER A 152 -16.10 5.72 7.72
C SER A 152 -15.53 4.30 7.75
N LEU A 153 -14.19 4.17 7.76
CA LEU A 153 -13.54 2.87 7.83
C LEU A 153 -13.80 2.17 9.17
N ASN A 154 -13.70 2.89 10.28
CA ASN A 154 -13.95 2.32 11.60
C ASN A 154 -15.41 1.83 11.74
N THR A 155 -16.37 2.58 11.20
CA THR A 155 -17.77 2.15 11.14
C THR A 155 -17.93 0.89 10.30
N PHE A 156 -17.28 0.82 9.15
CA PHE A 156 -17.31 -0.36 8.29
C PHE A 156 -16.69 -1.59 8.99
N LEU A 157 -15.53 -1.46 9.61
CA LEU A 157 -14.86 -2.54 10.33
C LEU A 157 -15.69 -3.04 11.53
N ALA A 158 -16.45 -2.17 12.19
CA ALA A 158 -17.35 -2.54 13.28
C ALA A 158 -18.49 -3.48 12.83
N THR A 159 -18.79 -3.56 11.53
CA THR A 159 -19.75 -4.53 10.99
C THR A 159 -19.19 -5.97 10.88
N GLY A 160 -17.87 -6.13 11.08
CA GLY A 160 -17.17 -7.41 10.89
C GLY A 160 -16.78 -7.70 9.44
N GLU A 161 -17.08 -6.81 8.49
CA GLU A 161 -16.67 -6.95 7.08
C GLU A 161 -15.20 -6.50 6.92
N LEU A 162 -14.41 -7.27 6.16
CA LEU A 162 -12.98 -7.05 6.01
C LEU A 162 -12.52 -6.89 4.54
N LYS A 163 -13.47 -6.93 3.59
CA LYS A 163 -13.15 -6.84 2.17
C LYS A 163 -13.01 -5.38 1.73
N ILE A 164 -11.85 -5.03 1.20
CA ILE A 164 -11.54 -3.69 0.68
C ILE A 164 -12.56 -3.22 -0.36
N ASP A 165 -12.89 -4.08 -1.32
CA ASP A 165 -13.82 -3.78 -2.41
C ASP A 165 -15.21 -3.40 -1.89
N ARG A 166 -15.65 -4.01 -0.79
CA ARG A 166 -16.92 -3.68 -0.15
C ARG A 166 -16.91 -2.29 0.48
N TRP A 167 -15.82 -1.93 1.14
CA TRP A 167 -15.68 -0.58 1.68
C TRP A 167 -15.62 0.46 0.57
N PHE A 168 -14.85 0.21 -0.50
CA PHE A 168 -14.75 1.12 -1.64
C PHE A 168 -16.09 1.35 -2.34
N GLN A 169 -16.97 0.33 -2.42
CA GLN A 169 -18.32 0.45 -2.99
C GLN A 169 -19.23 1.42 -2.19
N ALA A 170 -18.94 1.66 -0.92
CA ALA A 170 -19.70 2.60 -0.08
C ALA A 170 -19.22 4.06 -0.21
N LEU A 171 -18.18 4.32 -1.01
CA LEU A 171 -17.52 5.61 -1.16
C LEU A 171 -17.57 6.09 -2.62
N GLN A 172 -17.33 7.38 -2.82
CA GLN A 172 -17.06 7.93 -4.14
C GLN A 172 -15.63 7.52 -4.56
N SER A 173 -15.51 6.38 -5.21
CA SER A 173 -14.22 5.81 -5.60
C SER A 173 -14.01 5.85 -7.11
N SER A 174 -12.75 6.04 -7.53
CA SER A 174 -12.32 5.92 -8.93
C SER A 174 -11.08 5.03 -9.03
N THR A 175 -10.66 4.72 -10.25
CA THR A 175 -9.50 3.88 -10.51
C THR A 175 -8.58 4.46 -11.57
N VAL A 176 -7.27 4.31 -11.36
CA VAL A 176 -6.23 4.65 -12.34
C VAL A 176 -5.70 3.37 -12.96
N ILE A 177 -5.76 3.28 -14.28
CA ILE A 177 -5.23 2.13 -15.02
C ILE A 177 -3.74 2.37 -15.31
N PHE A 178 -2.92 1.38 -14.94
CA PHE A 178 -1.50 1.31 -15.24
C PHE A 178 -1.27 0.18 -16.26
N ASP A 179 -0.53 0.48 -17.32
CA ASP A 179 -0.24 -0.50 -18.39
C ASP A 179 0.87 -1.49 -17.98
N ASP A 180 1.75 -1.10 -17.05
CA ASP A 180 2.78 -1.99 -16.52
C ASP A 180 2.25 -2.80 -15.33
N ALA A 181 1.77 -4.00 -15.60
CA ALA A 181 1.29 -4.91 -14.55
C ALA A 181 2.41 -5.44 -13.65
N GLN A 182 3.65 -5.54 -14.15
CA GLN A 182 4.79 -6.01 -13.37
C GLN A 182 5.15 -5.04 -12.25
N ALA A 183 4.91 -3.75 -12.46
CA ALA A 183 5.14 -2.73 -11.41
C ALA A 183 4.29 -2.95 -10.14
N PHE A 184 3.22 -3.74 -10.23
CA PHE A 184 2.33 -4.09 -9.11
C PHE A 184 2.48 -5.53 -8.64
N ALA A 185 3.45 -6.28 -9.19
CA ALA A 185 3.67 -7.66 -8.80
C ALA A 185 4.09 -7.76 -7.34
N ASN A 186 3.38 -8.62 -6.59
CA ASN A 186 3.71 -8.97 -5.21
C ASN A 186 4.62 -10.19 -5.20
N VAL A 187 5.64 -10.17 -4.36
CA VAL A 187 6.49 -11.34 -4.10
C VAL A 187 5.86 -12.16 -2.98
N ASN A 188 5.31 -13.33 -3.30
CA ASN A 188 4.64 -14.22 -2.34
C ASN A 188 5.38 -15.54 -2.11
N THR A 189 6.24 -15.96 -3.06
CA THR A 189 7.01 -17.19 -3.01
C THR A 189 8.48 -16.95 -3.39
N PRO A 190 9.41 -17.86 -3.00
CA PRO A 190 10.80 -17.77 -3.44
C PRO A 190 10.96 -17.81 -4.95
N GLU A 191 10.11 -18.58 -5.66
CA GLU A 191 10.13 -18.72 -7.11
C GLU A 191 9.72 -17.40 -7.79
N GLU A 192 8.69 -16.71 -7.27
CA GLU A 192 8.29 -15.38 -7.75
C GLU A 192 9.39 -14.34 -7.51
N LEU A 193 10.08 -14.42 -6.35
CA LEU A 193 11.22 -13.56 -6.06
C LEU A 193 12.34 -13.74 -7.07
N GLN A 194 12.75 -14.99 -7.29
CA GLN A 194 13.81 -15.31 -8.24
C GLN A 194 13.46 -14.87 -9.67
N ALA A 195 12.24 -15.16 -10.12
CA ALA A 195 11.77 -14.74 -11.45
C ALA A 195 11.79 -13.20 -11.60
N LEU A 196 11.42 -12.47 -10.55
CA LEU A 196 11.44 -11.01 -10.58
C LEU A 196 12.87 -10.45 -10.57
N GLU A 197 13.79 -11.07 -9.82
CA GLU A 197 15.22 -10.71 -9.84
C GLU A 197 15.85 -10.93 -11.20
N GLU A 198 15.56 -12.06 -11.87
CA GLU A 198 16.05 -12.37 -13.21
C GLU A 198 15.53 -11.39 -14.26
N ALA A 199 14.26 -10.97 -14.14
CA ALA A 199 13.64 -10.03 -15.08
C ALA A 199 14.12 -8.57 -14.92
N THR A 200 14.81 -8.25 -13.80
CA THR A 200 15.21 -6.87 -13.45
C THR A 200 16.73 -6.70 -13.27
N GLN A 201 17.54 -7.65 -13.81
CA GLN A 201 18.99 -7.59 -13.83
C GLN A 201 19.56 -6.54 -14.79
#